data_30caf9bae5bdc9f59ec3119e4aee62ef
#
_entry.id   30caf9bae5bdc9f59ec3119e4aee62ef
#
_cell.length_a   1.000
_cell.length_b   1.000
_cell.length_c   1.000
_cell.angle_alpha   90.00
_cell.angle_beta   90.00
_cell.angle_gamma   90.00
#
_symmetry.space_group_name_H-M   'P 1'
#
loop_
_entity.id
_entity.type
_entity.pdbx_description
1 polymer ?
#
loop_
_entity_poly.entity_id
_entity_poly.type
_entity_poly.pdbx_seq_one_letter_code
_entity_poly.pdbx_strand_id
1 'polypeptide(L)' 'MDIYCVSSKATIKDAMEAIDKNLIGAVFIVDDDKKVIGVVTDGNIRRAILKGYKIEESAKEICKDRKSVV' A
#
# COMPACT_ATOMS: atom_id res chain seq x y z
N MET A 1 12.57 -0.40 -12.74
CA MET A 1 11.48 0.06 -11.93
C MET A 1 10.80 -1.07 -11.17
N ASP A 2 10.55 -0.86 -9.92
CA ASP A 2 10.04 -1.93 -9.07
C ASP A 2 8.54 -1.78 -8.87
N ILE A 3 7.76 -2.69 -9.44
CA ILE A 3 6.30 -2.66 -9.34
C ILE A 3 5.80 -3.20 -8.01
N TYR A 4 6.71 -3.67 -7.16
CA TYR A 4 6.33 -4.21 -5.85
C TYR A 4 6.41 -3.17 -4.75
N CYS A 5 6.86 -1.97 -5.07
CA CYS A 5 7.02 -0.90 -4.10
C CYS A 5 6.34 0.37 -4.58
N VAL A 6 5.76 1.12 -3.62
CA VAL A 6 5.24 2.44 -3.91
C VAL A 6 5.77 3.40 -2.84
N SER A 7 5.82 4.67 -3.20
CA SER A 7 6.28 5.71 -2.29
C SER A 7 5.33 5.87 -1.11
N SER A 8 5.86 6.33 0.03
CA SER A 8 5.03 6.67 1.18
C SER A 8 4.06 7.81 0.87
N LYS A 9 4.27 8.51 -0.25
CA LYS A 9 3.38 9.58 -0.69
C LYS A 9 2.31 9.08 -1.66
N ALA A 10 2.33 7.80 -2.01
CA ALA A 10 1.37 7.24 -2.96
C ALA A 10 -0.03 7.19 -2.34
N THR A 11 -1.03 7.25 -3.20
CA THR A 11 -2.43 7.12 -2.77
C THR A 11 -2.84 5.66 -2.78
N ILE A 12 -4.01 5.40 -2.20
CA ILE A 12 -4.59 4.06 -2.25
C ILE A 12 -4.79 3.64 -3.71
N LYS A 13 -5.19 4.59 -4.57
CA LYS A 13 -5.35 4.30 -5.98
C LYS A 13 -4.03 3.85 -6.60
N ASP A 14 -2.93 4.52 -6.26
CA ASP A 14 -1.60 4.13 -6.76
C ASP A 14 -1.25 2.72 -6.34
N ALA A 15 -1.54 2.38 -5.09
CA ALA A 15 -1.29 1.03 -4.59
C ALA A 15 -2.14 0.00 -5.33
N MET A 16 -3.39 0.33 -5.58
CA MET A 16 -4.28 -0.56 -6.31
C MET A 16 -3.77 -0.83 -7.71
N GLU A 17 -3.29 0.21 -8.39
CA GLU A 17 -2.74 0.06 -9.73
C GLU A 17 -1.49 -0.82 -9.74
N ALA A 18 -0.63 -0.62 -8.74
CA ALA A 18 0.57 -1.44 -8.63
C ALA A 18 0.24 -2.90 -8.37
N ILE A 19 -0.73 -3.16 -7.51
CA ILE A 19 -1.17 -4.51 -7.20
C ILE A 19 -1.76 -5.17 -8.45
N ASP A 20 -2.53 -4.42 -9.21
CA ASP A 20 -3.14 -4.93 -10.42
C ASP A 20 -2.07 -5.34 -11.44
N LYS A 21 -1.00 -4.56 -11.52
CA LYS A 21 0.06 -4.83 -12.47
C LYS A 21 0.96 -5.99 -12.06
N ASN A 22 1.21 -6.15 -10.76
CA ASN A 22 2.17 -7.17 -10.33
C ASN A 22 1.56 -8.55 -10.12
N LEU A 23 0.24 -8.63 -10.07
CA LEU A 23 -0.48 -9.90 -9.93
C LEU A 23 -0.14 -10.69 -8.66
N ILE A 24 0.53 -10.05 -7.71
CA ILE A 24 0.90 -10.69 -6.44
C ILE A 24 -0.12 -10.40 -5.36
N GLY A 25 -0.81 -9.26 -5.49
CA GLY A 25 -1.82 -8.89 -4.52
C GLY A 25 -1.30 -8.08 -3.35
N ALA A 26 -0.06 -7.62 -3.43
CA ALA A 26 0.54 -6.84 -2.36
C ALA A 26 1.63 -5.92 -2.91
N VAL A 27 1.82 -4.77 -2.25
CA VAL A 27 2.93 -3.87 -2.55
C VAL A 27 3.52 -3.38 -1.24
N PHE A 28 4.81 -3.06 -1.27
CA PHE A 28 5.49 -2.47 -0.13
C PHE A 28 5.43 -0.96 -0.22
N ILE A 29 5.31 -0.32 0.93
CA ILE A 29 5.40 1.15 1.02
C ILE A 29 6.83 1.45 1.46
N VAL A 30 7.50 2.33 0.73
CA VAL A 30 8.88 2.71 1.06
C VAL A 30 8.94 4.21 1.31
N ASP A 31 9.84 4.61 2.21
CA ASP A 31 10.04 6.03 2.51
C ASP A 31 11.04 6.64 1.54
N ASP A 32 11.43 7.91 1.82
CA ASP A 32 12.36 8.63 0.96
C ASP A 32 13.74 7.98 0.93
N ASP A 33 14.09 7.23 1.95
CA ASP A 33 15.36 6.49 2.01
C ASP A 33 15.23 5.10 1.40
N LYS A 34 14.10 4.81 0.80
CA LYS A 34 13.81 3.52 0.17
C LYS A 34 13.76 2.38 1.16
N LYS A 35 13.46 2.68 2.41
CA LYS A 35 13.25 1.65 3.42
C LYS A 35 11.78 1.24 3.44
N VAL A 36 11.53 -0.04 3.57
CA VAL A 36 10.18 -0.55 3.66
C VAL A 36 9.58 -0.18 5.01
N ILE A 37 8.48 0.57 4.97
CA ILE A 37 7.80 0.99 6.19
C ILE A 37 6.48 0.26 6.42
N GLY A 38 6.01 -0.45 5.41
CA GLY A 38 4.78 -1.21 5.58
C GLY A 38 4.42 -1.96 4.32
N VAL A 39 3.31 -2.67 4.37
CA VAL A 39 2.82 -3.43 3.23
C VAL A 39 1.32 -3.19 3.08
N VAL A 40 0.86 -3.12 1.83
CA VAL A 40 -0.56 -2.99 1.52
C VAL A 40 -0.95 -4.16 0.65
N THR A 41 -2.00 -4.86 1.05
CA THR A 41 -2.53 -5.98 0.28
C THR A 41 -3.88 -5.61 -0.31
N ASP A 42 -4.32 -6.41 -1.25
CA ASP A 42 -5.66 -6.25 -1.83
C ASP A 42 -6.72 -6.28 -0.74
N GLY A 43 -6.57 -7.18 0.25
CA GLY A 43 -7.50 -7.26 1.36
C GLY A 43 -7.50 -6.01 2.22
N ASN A 44 -6.33 -5.40 2.45
CA ASN A 44 -6.23 -4.15 3.20
C ASN A 44 -7.02 -3.04 2.51
N ILE A 45 -6.87 -2.94 1.19
CA ILE A 45 -7.56 -1.92 0.42
C ILE A 45 -9.07 -2.14 0.48
N ARG A 46 -9.50 -3.37 0.31
CA ARG A 46 -10.92 -3.70 0.34
C ARG A 46 -11.53 -3.32 1.68
N ARG A 47 -10.87 -3.68 2.78
CA ARG A 47 -11.36 -3.34 4.12
C ARG A 47 -11.37 -1.84 4.35
N ALA A 48 -10.36 -1.13 3.85
CA ALA A 48 -10.30 0.31 4.00
C ALA A 48 -11.49 0.97 3.29
N ILE A 49 -11.79 0.55 2.09
CA ILE A 49 -12.91 1.10 1.34
C ILE A 49 -14.23 0.84 2.09
N LEU A 50 -14.38 -0.35 2.66
CA LEU A 50 -15.57 -0.66 3.44
C LEU A 50 -15.70 0.20 4.68
N LYS A 51 -14.56 0.67 5.22
CA LYS A 51 -14.57 1.56 6.39
C LYS A 51 -14.79 3.03 6.01
N GLY A 52 -14.83 3.34 4.72
CA GLY A 52 -15.07 4.70 4.28
C GLY A 52 -13.87 5.45 3.74
N TYR A 53 -12.71 4.83 3.64
CA TYR A 53 -11.54 5.47 3.05
C TYR A 53 -11.77 5.71 1.57
N LYS A 54 -11.20 6.79 1.08
CA LYS A 54 -11.29 7.14 -0.32
C LYS A 54 -9.98 6.80 -1.03
N ILE A 55 -10.05 6.50 -2.31
CA ILE A 55 -8.87 6.09 -3.05
C ILE A 55 -7.84 7.20 -3.20
N GLU A 56 -8.24 8.45 -2.99
CA GLU A 56 -7.33 9.59 -3.01
C GLU A 56 -6.51 9.72 -1.73
N GLU A 57 -6.88 9.00 -0.68
CA GLU A 57 -6.15 9.06 0.57
C GLU A 57 -4.83 8.31 0.46
N SER A 58 -3.91 8.63 1.36
CA SER A 58 -2.58 8.04 1.33
C SER A 58 -2.63 6.55 1.64
N ALA A 59 -1.94 5.76 0.83
CA ALA A 59 -1.83 4.32 1.09
C ALA A 59 -1.16 4.04 2.41
N LYS A 60 -0.32 4.96 2.88
CA LYS A 60 0.36 4.84 4.16
C LYS A 60 -0.64 4.73 5.30
N GLU A 61 -1.82 5.35 5.17
CA GLU A 61 -2.84 5.32 6.21
C GLU A 61 -3.41 3.94 6.44
N ILE A 62 -3.37 3.08 5.44
CA ILE A 62 -3.98 1.76 5.52
C ILE A 62 -2.96 0.63 5.48
N CYS A 63 -1.68 0.95 5.33
CA CYS A 63 -0.67 -0.10 5.26
C CYS A 63 -0.48 -0.73 6.64
N LYS A 64 -0.08 -1.99 6.63
CA LYS A 64 0.29 -2.65 7.88
C LYS A 64 1.73 -2.32 8.18
N ASP A 65 1.97 -1.82 9.39
CA ASP A 65 3.31 -1.52 9.85
C ASP A 65 4.06 -2.84 9.96
N ARG A 66 5.22 -2.89 9.37
CA ARG A 66 6.09 -4.04 9.41
C ARG A 66 6.42 -4.47 10.84
N LYS A 67 6.47 -3.50 11.75
CA LYS A 67 6.80 -3.75 13.15
C LYS A 67 5.65 -4.34 13.93
N SER A 68 4.44 -4.26 13.42
CA SER A 68 3.29 -4.77 14.15
C SER A 68 2.94 -6.20 13.76
N VAL A 69 3.81 -6.86 13.03
CA VAL A 69 3.64 -8.27 12.74
C VAL A 69 3.95 -9.05 14.01
N VAL A 70 3.01 -9.77 14.45
CA VAL A 70 3.14 -10.53 15.68
C VAL A 70 2.85 -11.98 15.41
#